data_ff354c1d30b8f2b3f863eb21830fa78c
#
_entry.id   ff354c1d30b8f2b3f863eb21830fa78c
#
_cell.length_a   1.000
_cell.length_b   1.000
_cell.length_c   1.000
_cell.angle_alpha   90.00
_cell.angle_beta   90.00
_cell.angle_gamma   90.00
#
_symmetry.space_group_name_H-M   'P 1'
#
loop_
_entity.id
_entity.type
_entity.pdbx_description
1 polymer ?
#
loop_
_entity_poly.entity_id
_entity_poly.type
_entity_poly.pdbx_seq_one_letter_code
_entity_poly.pdbx_strand_id
1 'polypeptide(L)'
;MKALVYTGTQEMVYRDEPNPIEKTGESILKIHASGICGSDMHAYHGHDERRIPPLILGHEVSGEVQNGKFRCKNVVINPLITCGECEYC
;
A
#
# COMPACT_ATOMS: atom_id res chain seq x y z
N MET A 1 -8.40 6.89 9.64
CA MET A 1 -7.86 5.54 9.91
C MET A 1 -6.54 5.61 10.66
N LYS A 2 -6.21 4.57 11.40
CA LYS A 2 -4.88 4.46 11.99
C LYS A 2 -3.89 3.93 10.97
N ALA A 3 -2.70 4.52 10.92
CA ALA A 3 -1.64 4.12 10.00
C ALA A 3 -0.26 4.24 10.64
N LEU A 4 0.64 3.36 10.22
CA LEU A 4 2.05 3.45 10.54
C LEU A 4 2.74 4.18 9.39
N VAL A 5 3.20 5.40 9.65
CA VAL A 5 3.71 6.31 8.64
C VAL A 5 5.23 6.37 8.71
N TYR A 6 5.89 6.11 7.59
CA TYR A 6 7.32 6.35 7.41
C TYR A 6 7.53 7.86 7.25
N THR A 7 8.16 8.49 8.23
CA THR A 7 8.35 9.95 8.31
C THR A 7 9.78 10.38 8.05
N GLY A 8 10.72 9.46 7.99
CA GLY A 8 12.12 9.71 7.72
C GLY A 8 12.95 8.46 7.97
N THR A 9 14.25 8.54 7.73
CA THR A 9 15.18 7.44 7.93
C THR A 9 15.10 6.91 9.38
N GLN A 10 14.80 5.61 9.51
CA GLN A 10 14.63 4.90 10.79
C GLN A 10 13.58 5.52 11.71
N GLU A 11 12.55 6.18 11.10
CA GLU A 11 11.50 6.84 11.86
C GLU A 11 10.13 6.42 11.31
N MET A 12 9.31 5.85 12.19
CA MET A 12 7.93 5.47 11.90
C MET A 12 7.03 6.06 12.99
N VAL A 13 5.88 6.60 12.59
CA VAL A 13 4.90 7.19 13.51
C VAL A 13 3.56 6.50 13.31
N TYR A 14 2.98 5.98 14.39
CA TYR A 14 1.61 5.46 14.40
C TYR A 14 0.66 6.61 14.70
N ARG A 15 -0.16 6.99 13.73
CA ARG A 15 -1.05 8.16 13.85
C ARG A 15 -2.32 8.01 13.03
N ASP A 16 -3.26 8.94 13.22
CA ASP A 16 -4.44 9.05 12.37
C ASP A 16 -4.08 9.67 11.02
N GLU A 17 -4.59 9.05 9.96
CA GLU A 17 -4.50 9.55 8.59
C GLU A 17 -5.89 9.59 7.97
N PRO A 18 -6.13 10.44 6.95
CA PRO A 18 -7.41 10.45 6.24
C PRO A 18 -7.74 9.08 5.66
N ASN A 19 -9.03 8.72 5.70
CA ASN A 19 -9.49 7.53 4.99
C ASN A 19 -9.32 7.71 3.48
N PRO A 20 -9.03 6.63 2.74
CA PRO A 20 -8.99 6.71 1.28
C PRO A 20 -10.37 7.08 0.74
N ILE A 21 -10.38 7.83 -0.36
CA ILE A 21 -11.59 8.27 -1.05
C ILE A 21 -11.84 7.36 -2.24
N GLU A 22 -13.08 6.88 -2.39
CA GLU A 22 -13.48 6.08 -3.54
C GLU A 22 -13.34 6.90 -4.84
N LYS A 23 -12.67 6.31 -5.82
CA LYS A 23 -12.50 6.89 -7.16
C LYS A 23 -12.95 5.91 -8.22
N THR A 24 -13.42 6.44 -9.35
CA THR A 24 -13.83 5.63 -10.50
C THR A 24 -12.66 4.75 -10.97
N GLY A 25 -12.92 3.45 -11.12
CA GLY A 25 -11.93 2.47 -11.56
C GLY A 25 -11.00 1.96 -10.46
N GLU A 26 -11.17 2.43 -9.23
CA GLU A 26 -10.40 1.98 -8.06
C GLU A 26 -11.30 1.27 -7.06
N SER A 27 -10.71 0.37 -6.28
CA SER A 27 -11.39 -0.30 -5.18
C SER A 27 -10.72 0.04 -3.85
N ILE A 28 -11.55 0.19 -2.82
CA ILE A 28 -11.09 0.36 -1.45
C ILE A 28 -11.04 -1.01 -0.79
N LEU A 29 -9.93 -1.34 -0.16
CA LEU A 29 -9.76 -2.55 0.63
C LEU A 29 -9.76 -2.24 2.12
N LYS A 30 -10.53 -3.02 2.87
CA LYS A 30 -10.37 -3.13 4.32
C LYS A 30 -9.26 -4.13 4.59
N ILE A 31 -8.13 -3.64 5.10
CA ILE A 31 -6.93 -4.45 5.29
C ILE A 31 -7.13 -5.44 6.44
N HIS A 32 -6.84 -6.72 6.19
CA HIS A 32 -6.84 -7.77 7.22
C HIS A 32 -5.43 -8.10 7.69
N ALA A 33 -4.47 -8.11 6.77
CA ALA A 33 -3.08 -8.41 7.09
C ALA A 33 -2.14 -7.70 6.11
N SER A 34 -0.98 -7.30 6.61
CA SER A 34 0.09 -6.69 5.81
C SER A 34 1.41 -7.33 6.20
N GLY A 35 2.15 -7.82 5.21
CA GLY A 35 3.49 -8.35 5.38
C GLY A 35 4.55 -7.25 5.30
N ILE A 36 5.73 -7.56 5.82
CA ILE A 36 6.92 -6.70 5.71
C ILE A 36 7.88 -7.36 4.72
N CYS A 37 8.18 -6.66 3.63
CA CYS A 37 9.14 -7.07 2.63
C CYS A 37 10.52 -6.47 2.92
N GLY A 38 11.58 -7.10 2.42
CA GLY A 38 12.93 -6.53 2.48
C GLY A 38 13.04 -5.14 1.86
N SER A 39 12.23 -4.84 0.82
CA SER A 39 12.18 -3.53 0.20
C SER A 39 11.61 -2.45 1.15
N ASP A 40 10.72 -2.81 2.07
CA ASP A 40 10.23 -1.90 3.10
C ASP A 40 11.33 -1.57 4.10
N MET A 41 12.18 -2.55 4.43
CA MET A 41 13.35 -2.36 5.29
C MET A 41 14.39 -1.45 4.64
N HIS A 42 14.63 -1.58 3.34
CA HIS A 42 15.49 -0.65 2.59
C HIS A 42 14.97 0.77 2.65
N ALA A 43 13.67 0.96 2.46
CA ALA A 43 13.03 2.27 2.57
C ALA A 43 13.20 2.84 3.99
N TYR A 44 12.91 2.03 5.01
CA TYR A 44 13.05 2.42 6.41
C TYR A 44 14.45 2.90 6.75
N HIS A 45 15.50 2.23 6.23
CA HIS A 45 16.90 2.62 6.44
C HIS A 45 17.35 3.78 5.55
N GLY A 46 16.48 4.32 4.71
CA GLY A 46 16.80 5.44 3.84
C GLY A 46 17.59 5.07 2.58
N HIS A 47 17.57 3.80 2.17
CA HIS A 47 18.32 3.28 1.02
C HIS A 47 17.51 3.26 -0.29
N ASP A 48 16.26 3.71 -0.29
CA ASP A 48 15.42 3.79 -1.48
C ASP A 48 14.97 5.23 -1.75
N GLU A 49 15.63 5.90 -2.68
CA GLU A 49 15.35 7.29 -3.06
C GLU A 49 13.96 7.51 -3.67
N ARG A 50 13.30 6.45 -4.13
CA ARG A 50 11.96 6.53 -4.70
C ARG A 50 10.87 6.63 -3.63
N ARG A 51 11.17 6.23 -2.41
CA ARG A 51 10.23 6.21 -1.29
C ARG A 51 10.47 7.42 -0.40
N ILE A 52 9.86 8.52 -0.82
CA ILE A 52 10.03 9.83 -0.18
C ILE A 52 9.02 9.96 0.96
N PRO A 53 9.47 10.19 2.21
CA PRO A 53 8.55 10.41 3.33
C PRO A 53 7.81 11.77 3.20
N PRO A 54 6.62 11.92 3.80
CA PRO A 54 5.90 10.90 4.56
C PRO A 54 5.19 9.89 3.64
N LEU A 55 5.20 8.62 4.02
CA LEU A 55 4.64 7.54 3.21
C LEU A 55 4.16 6.39 4.10
N ILE A 56 3.03 5.80 3.75
CA ILE A 56 2.57 4.54 4.36
C ILE A 56 3.17 3.41 3.53
N LEU A 57 4.10 2.67 4.11
CA LEU A 57 4.76 1.55 3.45
C LEU A 57 3.88 0.31 3.48
N GLY A 58 4.19 -0.65 2.61
CA GLY A 58 3.54 -1.96 2.55
C GLY A 58 2.92 -2.23 1.18
N HIS A 59 3.17 -3.44 0.68
CA HIS A 59 2.67 -3.89 -0.62
C HIS A 59 2.35 -5.40 -0.65
N GLU A 60 2.47 -6.07 0.49
CA GLU A 60 2.10 -7.46 0.68
C GLU A 60 0.86 -7.49 1.57
N VAL A 61 -0.32 -7.33 0.95
CA VAL A 61 -1.55 -7.01 1.65
C VAL A 61 -2.66 -7.96 1.26
N SER A 62 -3.41 -8.42 2.25
CA SER A 62 -4.72 -9.05 2.05
C SER A 62 -5.83 -8.25 2.71
N GLY A 63 -7.01 -8.34 2.15
CA GLY A 63 -8.16 -7.61 2.68
C GLY A 63 -9.45 -7.93 1.95
N GLU A 64 -10.50 -7.25 2.37
CA GLU A 64 -11.83 -7.36 1.78
C GLU A 64 -12.14 -6.12 0.95
N VAL A 65 -12.61 -6.34 -0.27
CA VAL A 65 -13.05 -5.26 -1.16
C VAL A 65 -14.34 -4.64 -0.64
N GLN A 66 -14.35 -3.31 -0.49
CA GLN A 66 -15.46 -2.57 0.10
C GLN A 66 -16.44 -1.99 -0.91
N ASN A 67 -16.06 -1.88 -2.19
CA ASN A 67 -16.88 -1.25 -3.22
C ASN A 67 -16.68 -1.91 -4.59
N GLY A 68 -17.58 -1.60 -5.54
CA GLY A 68 -17.52 -2.08 -6.91
C GLY A 68 -17.98 -3.53 -7.08
N LYS A 69 -17.71 -4.11 -8.26
CA LYS A 69 -18.21 -5.44 -8.61
C LYS A 69 -17.61 -6.60 -7.80
N PHE A 70 -16.45 -6.36 -7.18
CA PHE A 70 -15.77 -7.36 -6.33
C PHE A 70 -16.06 -7.18 -4.85
N ARG A 71 -17.02 -6.32 -4.51
CA ARG A 71 -17.42 -6.07 -3.12
C ARG A 71 -17.63 -7.37 -2.34
N CYS A 72 -17.15 -7.38 -1.10
CA CYS A 72 -17.17 -8.52 -0.18
C CYS A 72 -16.25 -9.68 -0.55
N LYS A 73 -15.44 -9.55 -1.59
CA LYS A 73 -14.42 -10.56 -1.92
C LYS A 73 -13.17 -10.35 -1.08
N ASN A 74 -12.61 -11.45 -0.61
CA ASN A 74 -11.30 -11.46 0.03
C ASN A 74 -10.23 -11.59 -1.06
N VAL A 75 -9.25 -10.71 -1.03
CA VAL A 75 -8.23 -10.60 -2.08
C VAL A 75 -6.85 -10.38 -1.47
N VAL A 76 -5.83 -10.69 -2.26
CA VAL A 76 -4.46 -10.21 -2.06
C VAL A 76 -4.14 -9.24 -3.19
N ILE A 77 -3.35 -8.21 -2.91
CA ILE A 77 -2.96 -7.25 -3.95
C ILE A 77 -1.81 -7.79 -4.80
N ASN A 78 -1.82 -7.42 -6.07
CA ASN A 78 -0.63 -7.50 -6.91
C ASN A 78 -0.02 -6.09 -6.97
N PRO A 79 1.17 -5.86 -6.40
CA PRO A 79 1.75 -4.51 -6.33
C PRO A 79 2.30 -4.01 -7.67
N LEU A 80 2.33 -4.84 -8.70
CA LEU A 80 2.86 -4.48 -9.99
C LEU A 80 1.80 -3.76 -10.83
N ILE A 81 2.12 -2.53 -11.23
CA ILE A 81 1.31 -1.75 -12.16
C ILE A 81 2.02 -1.76 -13.50
N THR A 82 1.40 -2.43 -14.48
CA THR A 82 1.97 -2.59 -15.82
C THR A 82 1.10 -1.88 -16.85
N CYS A 83 1.66 -1.60 -18.04
CA CYS A 83 0.89 -0.98 -19.12
C CYS A 83 -0.09 -1.96 -19.78
N GLY A 84 0.13 -3.28 -19.63
CA GLY A 84 -0.70 -4.32 -20.22
C GLY A 84 -0.53 -4.54 -21.72
N GLU A 85 0.40 -3.82 -22.38
CA GLU A 85 0.53 -3.81 -23.84
C GLU A 85 1.93 -4.17 -24.33
N CYS A 86 3.00 -3.81 -23.59
CA CYS A 86 4.38 -4.06 -24.00
C CYS A 86 4.92 -5.38 -23.45
N GLU A 87 5.97 -5.91 -24.10
CA GLU A 87 6.60 -7.16 -23.66
C GLU A 87 7.47 -7.01 -22.41
N TYR A 88 7.82 -5.79 -22.02
CA TYR A 88 8.74 -5.53 -20.89
C TYR A 88 8.03 -5.34 -19.54
N CYS A 89 6.77 -4.96 -19.55
CA CYS A 89 5.98 -4.89 -18.34
C CYS A 89 5.52 -6.28 -17.87
#